data_01564d6c02f4a63c4822895dfe438286
#
_entry.id   01564d6c02f4a63c4822895dfe438286
#
_cell.length_a   1.000
_cell.length_b   1.000
_cell.length_c   1.000
_cell.angle_alpha   90.00
_cell.angle_beta   90.00
_cell.angle_gamma   90.00
#
_symmetry.space_group_name_H-M   'P 1'
#
loop_
_entity.id
_entity.type
_entity.pdbx_description
1 polymer ?
#
loop_
_entity_poly.entity_id
_entity_poly.type
_entity_poly.pdbx_seq_one_letter_code
_entity_poly.pdbx_strand_id
1 'polypeptide(L)'
;MLRAMQLMPIGRFSRLTGVGVKALRHYDEIGLLVPAAVDDETGYRFYSPEQVETAEAIRLLRRLDMPLDEIRTALAAGDPADLRTALVSHQRRIAIRDSELRASRAQLQRLIDGRETLMGMRSESLDVAEHRRLGIDLYNRTWTLMDSPGDEMLHCAHASAYHWMQADGTTANRSRSEWLCSRVYTLLGRPEPALHHARRCLELVESAPSEMEEWDLPAAYEAMARAHLVAGDEAEAARYKSLGLEAIARVADEEDRKPIEADLASIP
;
A
#
# COMPACT_ATOMS: atom_id res chain seq x y z
N MET A 1 -3.22 -53.65 -36.65
CA MET A 1 -3.22 -52.91 -37.94
C MET A 1 -3.00 -51.43 -37.60
N LEU A 2 -1.72 -50.98 -37.68
CA LEU A 2 -1.36 -49.57 -37.50
C LEU A 2 -1.91 -48.79 -38.70
N ARG A 3 -2.87 -47.91 -38.46
CA ARG A 3 -3.31 -46.90 -39.43
C ARG A 3 -2.06 -46.06 -39.78
N ALA A 4 -1.62 -46.12 -41.04
CA ALA A 4 -0.51 -45.32 -41.52
C ALA A 4 -0.87 -43.86 -41.23
N MET A 5 -0.23 -43.25 -40.21
CA MET A 5 -0.42 -41.84 -39.87
C MET A 5 0.02 -41.01 -41.08
N GLN A 6 -0.94 -40.32 -41.67
CA GLN A 6 -0.67 -39.50 -42.87
C GLN A 6 0.03 -38.20 -42.44
N LEU A 7 1.33 -38.30 -42.22
CA LEU A 7 2.16 -37.15 -41.78
C LEU A 7 2.11 -36.04 -42.82
N MET A 8 2.09 -34.82 -42.35
CA MET A 8 2.05 -33.61 -43.17
C MET A 8 3.35 -32.85 -43.08
N PRO A 9 3.96 -32.49 -44.23
CA PRO A 9 5.11 -31.58 -44.23
C PRO A 9 4.78 -30.26 -43.55
N ILE A 10 5.77 -29.62 -42.90
CA ILE A 10 5.65 -28.36 -42.18
C ILE A 10 4.91 -27.27 -42.95
N GLY A 11 5.14 -27.16 -44.27
CA GLY A 11 4.47 -26.14 -45.10
C GLY A 11 2.97 -26.41 -45.29
N ARG A 12 2.55 -27.70 -45.35
CA ARG A 12 1.13 -28.07 -45.40
C ARG A 12 0.47 -27.86 -44.05
N PHE A 13 1.16 -28.27 -42.98
CA PHE A 13 0.68 -28.08 -41.59
C PHE A 13 0.53 -26.58 -41.26
N SER A 14 1.48 -25.74 -41.65
CA SER A 14 1.42 -24.29 -41.52
C SER A 14 0.16 -23.67 -42.18
N ARG A 15 -0.12 -24.09 -43.43
CA ARG A 15 -1.31 -23.61 -44.13
C ARG A 15 -2.62 -24.05 -43.49
N LEU A 16 -2.66 -25.26 -42.95
CA LEU A 16 -3.84 -25.82 -42.30
C LEU A 16 -4.15 -25.14 -40.97
N THR A 17 -3.13 -24.94 -40.14
CA THR A 17 -3.27 -24.39 -38.77
C THR A 17 -3.20 -22.86 -38.71
N GLY A 18 -2.70 -22.21 -39.77
CA GLY A 18 -2.46 -20.77 -39.81
C GLY A 18 -1.27 -20.33 -38.93
N VAL A 19 -0.44 -21.28 -38.47
CA VAL A 19 0.81 -21.01 -37.73
C VAL A 19 1.95 -20.94 -38.73
N GLY A 20 2.70 -19.83 -38.77
CA GLY A 20 3.82 -19.64 -39.70
C GLY A 20 4.93 -20.66 -39.51
N VAL A 21 5.58 -21.07 -40.63
CA VAL A 21 6.67 -22.06 -40.61
C VAL A 21 7.80 -21.67 -39.63
N LYS A 22 8.13 -20.36 -39.55
CA LYS A 22 9.16 -19.87 -38.60
C LYS A 22 8.71 -20.10 -37.15
N ALA A 23 7.43 -19.86 -36.84
CA ALA A 23 6.88 -20.11 -35.51
C ALA A 23 6.85 -21.61 -35.17
N LEU A 24 6.49 -22.47 -36.13
CA LEU A 24 6.52 -23.94 -35.95
C LEU A 24 7.91 -24.46 -35.63
N ARG A 25 8.95 -23.94 -36.31
CA ARG A 25 10.36 -24.29 -35.98
C ARG A 25 10.75 -23.85 -34.61
N HIS A 26 10.37 -22.64 -34.22
CA HIS A 26 10.59 -22.12 -32.86
C HIS A 26 9.85 -22.92 -31.79
N TYR A 27 8.63 -23.34 -32.06
CA TYR A 27 7.85 -24.18 -31.14
C TYR A 27 8.47 -25.57 -30.92
N ASP A 28 9.08 -26.12 -31.97
CA ASP A 28 9.91 -27.35 -31.87
C ASP A 28 11.14 -27.10 -31.00
N GLU A 29 11.91 -26.04 -31.27
CA GLU A 29 13.12 -25.68 -30.52
C GLU A 29 12.91 -25.53 -29.01
N ILE A 30 11.74 -24.93 -28.62
CA ILE A 30 11.41 -24.73 -27.22
C ILE A 30 10.57 -25.88 -26.62
N GLY A 31 10.30 -26.94 -27.36
CA GLY A 31 9.53 -28.08 -26.92
C GLY A 31 8.03 -27.80 -26.69
N LEU A 32 7.49 -26.74 -27.34
CA LEU A 32 6.07 -26.40 -27.22
C LEU A 32 5.19 -27.24 -28.19
N LEU A 33 5.67 -27.48 -29.40
CA LEU A 33 5.03 -28.33 -30.39
C LEU A 33 6.13 -29.07 -31.21
N VAL A 34 6.52 -30.24 -30.75
CA VAL A 34 7.51 -31.08 -31.36
C VAL A 34 6.89 -31.82 -32.55
N PRO A 35 7.53 -31.84 -33.74
CA PRO A 35 7.02 -32.56 -34.90
C PRO A 35 6.92 -34.08 -34.60
N ALA A 36 5.96 -34.73 -35.24
CA ALA A 36 5.76 -36.19 -35.09
C ALA A 36 6.94 -37.01 -35.69
N ALA A 37 7.61 -36.45 -36.68
CA ALA A 37 8.84 -36.99 -37.25
C ALA A 37 9.70 -35.87 -37.85
N VAL A 38 11.01 -36.09 -37.80
CA VAL A 38 12.02 -35.29 -38.51
C VAL A 38 12.78 -36.25 -39.42
N ASP A 39 12.97 -35.87 -40.64
CA ASP A 39 13.81 -36.64 -41.59
C ASP A 39 15.29 -36.44 -41.25
N ASP A 40 15.97 -37.50 -40.94
CA ASP A 40 17.36 -37.47 -40.44
C ASP A 40 18.40 -36.98 -41.51
N GLU A 41 18.09 -37.14 -42.79
CA GLU A 41 18.99 -36.72 -43.87
C GLU A 41 18.80 -35.26 -44.26
N THR A 42 17.53 -34.80 -44.26
CA THR A 42 17.19 -33.46 -44.77
C THR A 42 16.81 -32.49 -43.69
N GLY A 43 16.55 -32.94 -42.45
CA GLY A 43 16.05 -32.14 -41.35
C GLY A 43 14.59 -31.68 -41.55
N TYR A 44 13.85 -32.29 -42.47
CA TYR A 44 12.50 -31.91 -42.80
C TYR A 44 11.54 -32.39 -41.71
N ARG A 45 10.67 -31.49 -41.25
CA ARG A 45 9.71 -31.71 -40.15
C ARG A 45 8.35 -32.14 -40.68
N PHE A 46 7.78 -33.14 -40.03
CA PHE A 46 6.46 -33.68 -40.36
C PHE A 46 5.60 -33.69 -39.12
N TYR A 47 4.36 -33.28 -39.27
CA TYR A 47 3.34 -33.18 -38.20
C TYR A 47 2.21 -34.16 -38.47
N SER A 48 1.59 -34.67 -37.38
CA SER A 48 0.45 -35.53 -37.49
C SER A 48 -0.89 -34.74 -37.51
N PRO A 49 -1.99 -35.32 -38.02
CA PRO A 49 -3.30 -34.66 -37.93
C PRO A 49 -3.75 -34.33 -36.53
N GLU A 50 -3.39 -35.13 -35.52
CA GLU A 50 -3.74 -34.92 -34.12
C GLU A 50 -3.06 -33.66 -33.53
N GLN A 51 -1.95 -33.24 -34.10
CA GLN A 51 -1.26 -32.02 -33.67
C GLN A 51 -1.93 -30.72 -34.15
N VAL A 52 -2.94 -30.81 -35.05
CA VAL A 52 -3.66 -29.64 -35.55
C VAL A 52 -4.38 -28.91 -34.43
N GLU A 53 -5.10 -29.64 -33.57
CA GLU A 53 -5.84 -29.04 -32.45
C GLU A 53 -4.89 -28.33 -31.49
N THR A 54 -3.73 -28.94 -31.18
CA THR A 54 -2.70 -28.33 -30.32
C THR A 54 -2.14 -27.04 -30.95
N ALA A 55 -1.85 -27.07 -32.26
CA ALA A 55 -1.34 -25.89 -32.97
C ALA A 55 -2.38 -24.73 -32.99
N GLU A 56 -3.64 -25.07 -33.17
CA GLU A 56 -4.75 -24.10 -33.13
C GLU A 56 -4.95 -23.52 -31.74
N ALA A 57 -4.85 -24.35 -30.70
CA ALA A 57 -4.89 -23.90 -29.30
C ALA A 57 -3.73 -22.92 -28.99
N ILE A 58 -2.51 -23.25 -29.38
CA ILE A 58 -1.34 -22.36 -29.24
C ILE A 58 -1.60 -21.03 -29.96
N ARG A 59 -2.08 -21.08 -31.22
CA ARG A 59 -2.40 -19.89 -31.99
C ARG A 59 -3.45 -19.02 -31.30
N LEU A 60 -4.50 -19.61 -30.76
CA LEU A 60 -5.55 -18.90 -30.03
C LEU A 60 -4.99 -18.19 -28.79
N LEU A 61 -4.23 -18.91 -27.96
CA LEU A 61 -3.64 -18.39 -26.73
C LEU A 61 -2.62 -17.28 -27.01
N ARG A 62 -1.84 -17.42 -28.09
CA ARG A 62 -0.92 -16.37 -28.56
C ARG A 62 -1.65 -15.09 -29.01
N ARG A 63 -2.80 -15.21 -29.62
CA ARG A 63 -3.65 -14.03 -29.99
C ARG A 63 -4.21 -13.30 -28.78
N LEU A 64 -4.23 -13.96 -27.63
CA LEU A 64 -4.57 -13.37 -26.34
C LEU A 64 -3.32 -12.83 -25.60
N ASP A 65 -2.18 -12.71 -26.27
CA ASP A 65 -0.88 -12.28 -25.71
C ASP A 65 -0.34 -13.16 -24.56
N MET A 66 -0.78 -14.45 -24.50
CA MET A 66 -0.27 -15.39 -23.50
C MET A 66 1.18 -15.77 -23.80
N PRO A 67 2.12 -15.69 -22.84
CA PRO A 67 3.51 -16.09 -23.01
C PRO A 67 3.66 -17.57 -23.39
N LEU A 68 4.68 -17.90 -24.21
CA LEU A 68 4.88 -19.26 -24.72
C LEU A 68 5.18 -20.29 -23.63
N ASP A 69 5.89 -19.91 -22.58
CA ASP A 69 6.17 -20.74 -21.42
C ASP A 69 4.91 -21.09 -20.62
N GLU A 70 3.99 -20.15 -20.50
CA GLU A 70 2.70 -20.39 -19.85
C GLU A 70 1.79 -21.28 -20.71
N ILE A 71 1.77 -21.07 -22.02
CA ILE A 71 1.05 -21.94 -22.94
C ILE A 71 1.60 -23.37 -22.86
N ARG A 72 2.92 -23.52 -22.82
CA ARG A 72 3.55 -24.84 -22.66
C ARG A 72 3.13 -25.53 -21.37
N THR A 73 3.18 -24.80 -20.24
CA THR A 73 2.76 -25.33 -18.94
C THR A 73 1.28 -25.73 -18.94
N ALA A 74 0.43 -24.88 -19.49
CA ALA A 74 -1.01 -25.12 -19.56
C ALA A 74 -1.40 -26.32 -20.44
N LEU A 75 -0.70 -26.55 -21.55
CA LEU A 75 -0.94 -27.67 -22.46
C LEU A 75 -0.31 -28.99 -21.97
N ALA A 76 0.84 -28.91 -21.24
CA ALA A 76 1.52 -30.10 -20.72
C ALA A 76 0.78 -30.72 -19.51
N ALA A 77 0.02 -29.96 -18.75
CA ALA A 77 -0.71 -30.42 -17.57
C ALA A 77 -1.81 -31.44 -17.89
N GLY A 78 -2.36 -31.44 -19.10
CA GLY A 78 -3.37 -32.40 -19.57
C GLY A 78 -4.72 -32.34 -18.84
N ASP A 79 -4.82 -31.56 -17.76
CA ASP A 79 -6.02 -31.38 -16.97
C ASP A 79 -6.74 -30.05 -17.38
N PRO A 80 -8.03 -30.11 -17.73
CA PRO A 80 -8.83 -28.90 -18.00
C PRO A 80 -8.83 -27.89 -16.84
N ALA A 81 -8.64 -28.33 -15.59
CA ALA A 81 -8.58 -27.46 -14.42
C ALA A 81 -7.31 -26.59 -14.43
N ASP A 82 -6.18 -27.15 -14.82
CA ASP A 82 -4.90 -26.44 -14.91
C ASP A 82 -4.92 -25.39 -16.03
N LEU A 83 -5.47 -25.74 -17.18
CA LEU A 83 -5.68 -24.79 -18.28
C LEU A 83 -6.59 -23.62 -17.82
N ARG A 84 -7.69 -23.93 -17.13
CA ARG A 84 -8.58 -22.91 -16.58
C ARG A 84 -7.85 -22.00 -15.60
N THR A 85 -7.03 -22.55 -14.73
CA THR A 85 -6.23 -21.78 -13.74
C THR A 85 -5.25 -20.83 -14.45
N ALA A 86 -4.54 -21.33 -15.48
CA ALA A 86 -3.64 -20.51 -16.28
C ALA A 86 -4.39 -19.37 -16.99
N LEU A 87 -5.56 -19.63 -17.57
CA LEU A 87 -6.39 -18.62 -18.23
C LEU A 87 -6.90 -17.55 -17.25
N VAL A 88 -7.35 -17.93 -16.05
CA VAL A 88 -7.77 -16.98 -15.01
C VAL A 88 -6.61 -16.11 -14.55
N SER A 89 -5.43 -16.69 -14.38
CA SER A 89 -4.23 -15.95 -13.99
C SER A 89 -3.82 -14.95 -15.09
N HIS A 90 -3.88 -15.36 -16.33
CA HIS A 90 -3.61 -14.49 -17.48
C HIS A 90 -4.63 -13.34 -17.59
N GLN A 91 -5.92 -13.64 -17.42
CA GLN A 91 -6.99 -12.62 -17.38
C GLN A 91 -6.74 -11.57 -16.30
N ARG A 92 -6.30 -11.98 -15.11
CA ARG A 92 -5.95 -11.04 -14.02
C ARG A 92 -4.79 -10.12 -14.42
N ARG A 93 -3.77 -10.65 -15.06
CA ARG A 93 -2.63 -9.82 -15.54
C ARG A 93 -3.06 -8.82 -16.59
N ILE A 94 -3.93 -9.22 -17.53
CA ILE A 94 -4.52 -8.28 -18.52
C ILE A 94 -5.30 -7.18 -17.81
N ALA A 95 -6.10 -7.50 -16.79
CA ALA A 95 -6.87 -6.52 -16.04
C ALA A 95 -5.98 -5.52 -15.29
N ILE A 96 -4.88 -5.98 -14.68
CA ILE A 96 -3.88 -5.11 -14.03
C ILE A 96 -3.25 -4.17 -15.08
N ARG A 97 -2.80 -4.71 -16.20
CA ARG A 97 -2.18 -3.92 -17.27
C ARG A 97 -3.14 -2.90 -17.90
N ASP A 98 -4.39 -3.25 -18.06
CA ASP A 98 -5.43 -2.33 -18.52
C ASP A 98 -5.63 -1.16 -17.54
N SER A 99 -5.61 -1.44 -16.22
CA SER A 99 -5.67 -0.42 -15.18
C SER A 99 -4.46 0.53 -15.25
N GLU A 100 -3.25 -0.02 -15.39
CA GLU A 100 -2.01 0.78 -15.54
C GLU A 100 -2.03 1.65 -16.80
N LEU A 101 -2.51 1.10 -17.92
CA LEU A 101 -2.65 1.84 -19.17
C LEU A 101 -3.67 2.96 -19.06
N ARG A 102 -4.79 2.72 -18.37
CA ARG A 102 -5.79 3.78 -18.10
C ARG A 102 -5.22 4.89 -17.25
N ALA A 103 -4.46 4.56 -16.20
CA ALA A 103 -3.78 5.55 -15.35
C ALA A 103 -2.76 6.36 -16.16
N SER A 104 -1.92 5.70 -16.95
CA SER A 104 -0.94 6.36 -17.84
C SER A 104 -1.61 7.27 -18.88
N ARG A 105 -2.72 6.81 -19.46
CA ARG A 105 -3.50 7.61 -20.41
C ARG A 105 -4.09 8.85 -19.74
N ALA A 106 -4.64 8.70 -18.54
CA ALA A 106 -5.18 9.83 -17.78
C ALA A 106 -4.09 10.85 -17.45
N GLN A 107 -2.91 10.39 -17.07
CA GLN A 107 -1.75 11.27 -16.82
C GLN A 107 -1.31 12.00 -18.09
N LEU A 108 -1.19 11.30 -19.22
CA LEU A 108 -0.88 11.92 -20.50
C LEU A 108 -1.93 12.98 -20.87
N GLN A 109 -3.22 12.71 -20.64
CA GLN A 109 -4.29 13.67 -20.93
C GLN A 109 -4.14 14.93 -20.07
N ARG A 110 -3.76 14.83 -18.78
CA ARG A 110 -3.50 15.99 -17.94
C ARG A 110 -2.33 16.85 -18.44
N LEU A 111 -1.27 16.19 -18.95
CA LEU A 111 -0.14 16.89 -19.58
C LEU A 111 -0.55 17.61 -20.87
N ILE A 112 -1.37 16.98 -21.72
CA ILE A 112 -1.88 17.54 -22.97
C ILE A 112 -2.79 18.75 -22.69
N ASP A 113 -3.63 18.66 -21.67
CA ASP A 113 -4.56 19.72 -21.27
C ASP A 113 -3.83 20.91 -20.56
N GLY A 114 -2.52 20.83 -20.40
CA GLY A 114 -1.73 21.85 -19.70
C GLY A 114 -2.00 21.92 -18.18
N ARG A 115 -2.65 20.91 -17.62
CA ARG A 115 -2.91 20.81 -16.18
C ARG A 115 -1.73 20.27 -15.39
N GLU A 116 -0.76 19.67 -16.07
CA GLU A 116 0.54 19.26 -15.56
C GLU A 116 1.64 19.77 -16.48
N THR A 117 2.80 20.16 -15.95
CA THR A 117 3.97 20.51 -16.75
C THR A 117 5.06 19.45 -16.54
N LEU A 118 5.74 19.04 -17.64
CA LEU A 118 6.86 18.10 -17.59
C LEU A 118 8.00 18.53 -16.66
N MET A 119 8.15 19.86 -16.44
CA MET A 119 9.08 20.43 -15.48
C MET A 119 8.50 20.57 -14.06
N GLY A 120 7.21 20.35 -13.90
CA GLY A 120 6.49 20.36 -12.63
C GLY A 120 6.27 18.96 -12.05
N MET A 121 7.16 17.99 -12.30
CA MET A 121 7.28 16.81 -11.44
C MET A 121 7.85 17.20 -10.05
N ARG A 122 7.36 18.29 -9.52
CA ARG A 122 7.16 18.42 -8.09
C ARG A 122 6.09 17.36 -7.77
N SER A 123 6.42 16.46 -6.87
CA SER A 123 5.48 15.73 -6.05
C SER A 123 4.10 16.39 -6.13
N GLU A 124 3.07 15.70 -6.63
CA GLU A 124 1.70 16.17 -6.43
C GLU A 124 1.62 16.52 -4.95
N SER A 125 1.59 17.83 -4.65
CA SER A 125 1.38 18.25 -3.27
C SER A 125 0.01 17.72 -2.92
N LEU A 126 -0.05 16.87 -1.92
CA LEU A 126 -1.31 16.36 -1.39
C LEU A 126 -2.23 17.57 -1.19
N ASP A 127 -3.50 17.42 -1.50
CA ASP A 127 -4.47 18.46 -1.21
C ASP A 127 -4.80 18.48 0.31
N VAL A 128 -5.52 19.51 0.74
CA VAL A 128 -5.91 19.70 2.15
C VAL A 128 -6.69 18.49 2.70
N ALA A 129 -7.56 17.88 1.89
CA ALA A 129 -8.36 16.72 2.29
C ALA A 129 -7.50 15.46 2.44
N GLU A 130 -6.54 15.27 1.55
CA GLU A 130 -5.58 14.17 1.61
C GLU A 130 -4.64 14.31 2.81
N HIS A 131 -4.14 15.52 3.08
CA HIS A 131 -3.37 15.82 4.29
C HIS A 131 -4.17 15.52 5.56
N ARG A 132 -5.45 15.95 5.62
CA ARG A 132 -6.31 15.66 6.76
C ARG A 132 -6.52 14.16 6.98
N ARG A 133 -6.79 13.41 5.91
CA ARG A 133 -6.94 11.95 6.00
C ARG A 133 -5.68 11.28 6.54
N LEU A 134 -4.52 11.61 5.97
CA LEU A 134 -3.24 11.06 6.42
C LEU A 134 -2.91 11.46 7.87
N GLY A 135 -3.26 12.68 8.28
CA GLY A 135 -3.12 13.13 9.66
C GLY A 135 -3.90 12.24 10.63
N ILE A 136 -5.16 11.92 10.29
CA ILE A 136 -6.03 11.03 11.09
C ILE A 136 -5.50 9.59 11.09
N ASP A 137 -5.17 9.04 9.91
CA ASP A 137 -4.72 7.66 9.78
C ASP A 137 -3.43 7.41 10.57
N LEU A 138 -2.48 8.34 10.50
CA LEU A 138 -1.20 8.25 11.21
C LEU A 138 -1.36 8.48 12.72
N TYR A 139 -2.29 9.35 13.14
CA TYR A 139 -2.66 9.50 14.54
C TYR A 139 -3.17 8.18 15.11
N ASN A 140 -4.15 7.56 14.45
CA ASN A 140 -4.70 6.28 14.85
C ASN A 140 -3.64 5.15 14.80
N ARG A 141 -2.78 5.16 13.80
CA ARG A 141 -1.66 4.21 13.72
C ARG A 141 -0.71 4.34 14.90
N THR A 142 -0.40 5.55 15.34
CA THR A 142 0.45 5.79 16.51
C THR A 142 -0.13 5.11 17.75
N TRP A 143 -1.44 5.23 17.97
CA TRP A 143 -2.12 4.56 19.09
C TRP A 143 -1.96 3.04 19.08
N THR A 144 -2.08 2.41 17.91
CA THR A 144 -1.91 0.95 17.79
C THR A 144 -0.49 0.47 18.07
N LEU A 145 0.50 1.36 18.05
CA LEU A 145 1.91 1.06 18.26
C LEU A 145 2.37 1.33 19.73
N MET A 146 1.51 1.88 20.59
CA MET A 146 1.89 2.24 21.95
C MET A 146 2.27 1.03 22.84
N ASP A 147 1.73 -0.15 22.55
CA ASP A 147 2.07 -1.39 23.26
C ASP A 147 3.45 -1.94 22.90
N SER A 148 4.05 -1.45 21.79
CA SER A 148 5.39 -1.84 21.33
C SER A 148 6.14 -0.60 20.84
N PRO A 149 6.54 0.31 21.75
CA PRO A 149 7.15 1.59 21.40
C PRO A 149 8.44 1.42 20.58
N GLY A 150 8.55 2.16 19.47
CA GLY A 150 9.73 2.11 18.60
C GLY A 150 9.74 3.23 17.55
N ASP A 151 10.67 3.14 16.61
CA ASP A 151 10.89 4.19 15.61
C ASP A 151 9.66 4.40 14.71
N GLU A 152 8.92 3.35 14.37
CA GLU A 152 7.69 3.47 13.57
C GLU A 152 6.65 4.34 14.28
N MET A 153 6.43 4.13 15.59
CA MET A 153 5.52 4.95 16.40
C MET A 153 5.92 6.42 16.37
N LEU A 154 7.22 6.70 16.55
CA LEU A 154 7.76 8.06 16.52
C LEU A 154 7.53 8.73 15.16
N HIS A 155 7.85 8.02 14.07
CA HIS A 155 7.64 8.54 12.72
C HIS A 155 6.17 8.77 12.39
N CYS A 156 5.26 7.90 12.83
CA CYS A 156 3.81 8.09 12.65
C CYS A 156 3.31 9.35 13.37
N ALA A 157 3.72 9.57 14.62
CA ALA A 157 3.30 10.76 15.38
C ALA A 157 3.76 12.06 14.72
N HIS A 158 5.01 12.16 14.33
CA HIS A 158 5.54 13.35 13.64
C HIS A 158 4.95 13.55 12.25
N ALA A 159 4.74 12.47 11.48
CA ALA A 159 4.11 12.56 10.18
C ALA A 159 2.64 13.01 10.32
N SER A 160 1.90 12.52 11.33
CA SER A 160 0.55 13.01 11.65
C SER A 160 0.56 14.52 11.92
N ALA A 161 1.45 14.98 12.80
CA ALA A 161 1.61 16.40 13.12
C ALA A 161 1.92 17.24 11.87
N TYR A 162 2.83 16.79 11.02
CA TYR A 162 3.12 17.43 9.74
C TYR A 162 1.88 17.55 8.84
N HIS A 163 1.14 16.47 8.69
CA HIS A 163 -0.05 16.46 7.85
C HIS A 163 -1.15 17.39 8.38
N TRP A 164 -1.33 17.48 9.68
CA TRP A 164 -2.25 18.46 10.30
C TRP A 164 -1.82 19.92 10.05
N MET A 165 -0.52 20.21 10.03
CA MET A 165 0.00 21.54 9.65
C MET A 165 -0.32 21.89 8.20
N GLN A 166 -0.27 20.90 7.28
CA GLN A 166 -0.55 21.11 5.85
C GLN A 166 -2.07 21.12 5.55
N ALA A 167 -2.89 20.59 6.47
CA ALA A 167 -4.35 20.48 6.32
C ALA A 167 -5.13 21.69 6.83
N ASP A 168 -4.46 22.82 7.06
CA ASP A 168 -5.06 24.00 7.73
C ASP A 168 -5.74 23.61 9.04
N GLY A 169 -5.10 22.71 9.79
CA GLY A 169 -5.62 22.22 11.07
C GLY A 169 -5.80 23.35 12.09
N THR A 170 -6.89 23.27 12.87
CA THR A 170 -7.18 24.20 13.95
C THR A 170 -6.09 24.18 15.03
N THR A 171 -6.09 25.18 15.92
CA THR A 171 -5.18 25.19 17.08
C THR A 171 -5.36 23.95 17.94
N ALA A 172 -6.61 23.44 18.07
CA ALA A 172 -6.90 22.18 18.75
C ALA A 172 -6.23 20.95 18.08
N ASN A 173 -6.27 20.83 16.75
CA ASN A 173 -5.58 19.76 16.06
C ASN A 173 -4.06 19.82 16.29
N ARG A 174 -3.50 21.01 16.31
CA ARG A 174 -2.07 21.21 16.57
C ARG A 174 -1.70 20.87 18.01
N SER A 175 -2.47 21.30 19.00
CA SER A 175 -2.22 20.98 20.41
C SER A 175 -2.30 19.47 20.68
N ARG A 176 -3.28 18.79 20.08
CA ARG A 176 -3.45 17.32 20.19
C ARG A 176 -2.31 16.57 19.49
N SER A 177 -1.75 17.10 18.40
CA SER A 177 -0.55 16.55 17.77
C SER A 177 0.69 16.69 18.66
N GLU A 178 0.86 17.84 19.32
CA GLU A 178 1.95 18.05 20.28
C GLU A 178 1.80 17.14 21.51
N TRP A 179 0.58 16.96 22.02
CA TRP A 179 0.29 16.00 23.08
C TRP A 179 0.72 14.57 22.68
N LEU A 180 0.35 14.12 21.46
CA LEU A 180 0.71 12.79 20.98
C LEU A 180 2.23 12.62 20.87
N CYS A 181 2.94 13.61 20.31
CA CYS A 181 4.40 13.59 20.24
C CYS A 181 5.03 13.51 21.64
N SER A 182 4.55 14.30 22.60
CA SER A 182 5.00 14.22 24.00
C SER A 182 4.80 12.82 24.57
N ARG A 183 3.62 12.22 24.37
CA ARG A 183 3.29 10.87 24.83
C ARG A 183 4.24 9.82 24.25
N VAL A 184 4.51 9.89 22.96
CA VAL A 184 5.46 8.99 22.29
C VAL A 184 6.86 9.11 22.89
N TYR A 185 7.35 10.31 23.11
CA TYR A 185 8.68 10.52 23.70
C TYR A 185 8.75 10.07 25.15
N THR A 186 7.68 10.18 25.93
CA THR A 186 7.65 9.63 27.30
C THR A 186 7.73 8.10 27.30
N LEU A 187 7.03 7.42 26.37
CA LEU A 187 7.11 5.98 26.21
C LEU A 187 8.51 5.50 25.76
N LEU A 188 9.23 6.33 25.00
CA LEU A 188 10.60 6.07 24.57
C LEU A 188 11.65 6.46 25.62
N GLY A 189 11.26 6.99 26.77
CA GLY A 189 12.18 7.44 27.82
C GLY A 189 13.05 8.62 27.43
N ARG A 190 12.57 9.52 26.56
CA ARG A 190 13.29 10.69 26.04
C ARG A 190 12.74 12.00 26.63
N PRO A 191 13.25 12.47 27.79
CA PRO A 191 12.65 13.55 28.55
C PRO A 191 12.70 14.91 27.85
N GLU A 192 13.79 15.27 27.16
CA GLU A 192 13.95 16.58 26.55
C GLU A 192 12.90 16.83 25.46
N PRO A 193 12.72 15.99 24.42
CA PRO A 193 11.68 16.21 23.45
C PRO A 193 10.27 16.01 24.03
N ALA A 194 10.07 15.14 25.03
CA ALA A 194 8.79 15.00 25.71
C ALA A 194 8.36 16.34 26.36
N LEU A 195 9.25 16.97 27.12
CA LEU A 195 9.01 18.28 27.72
C LEU A 195 8.79 19.40 26.68
N HIS A 196 9.54 19.36 25.57
CA HIS A 196 9.36 20.33 24.49
C HIS A 196 7.92 20.28 23.94
N HIS A 197 7.46 19.09 23.57
CA HIS A 197 6.13 18.89 23.00
C HIS A 197 5.02 19.13 24.04
N ALA A 198 5.20 18.73 25.29
CA ALA A 198 4.23 18.99 26.37
C ALA A 198 4.04 20.50 26.61
N ARG A 199 5.13 21.27 26.68
CA ARG A 199 5.03 22.74 26.81
C ARG A 199 4.34 23.35 25.63
N ARG A 200 4.69 22.91 24.40
CA ARG A 200 4.07 23.41 23.19
C ARG A 200 2.58 23.11 23.14
N CYS A 201 2.16 21.91 23.59
CA CYS A 201 0.76 21.56 23.74
C CYS A 201 0.03 22.54 24.69
N LEU A 202 0.57 22.76 25.88
CA LEU A 202 -0.02 23.66 26.88
C LEU A 202 -0.09 25.10 26.36
N GLU A 203 0.96 25.62 25.76
CA GLU A 203 0.98 26.96 25.14
C GLU A 203 -0.14 27.13 24.09
N LEU A 204 -0.37 26.13 23.24
CA LEU A 204 -1.40 26.17 22.22
C LEU A 204 -2.80 26.19 22.85
N VAL A 205 -3.03 25.34 23.86
CA VAL A 205 -4.29 25.30 24.61
C VAL A 205 -4.59 26.65 25.28
N GLU A 206 -3.60 27.22 25.96
CA GLU A 206 -3.75 28.52 26.66
C GLU A 206 -3.91 29.69 25.70
N SER A 207 -3.34 29.62 24.48
CA SER A 207 -3.38 30.71 23.50
C SER A 207 -4.72 30.84 22.79
N ALA A 208 -5.51 29.77 22.70
CA ALA A 208 -6.77 29.74 21.95
C ALA A 208 -7.87 28.95 22.67
N PRO A 209 -8.26 29.34 23.91
CA PRO A 209 -9.21 28.58 24.72
C PRO A 209 -10.59 28.41 24.07
N SER A 210 -10.99 29.32 23.18
CA SER A 210 -12.26 29.22 22.44
C SER A 210 -12.29 28.17 21.32
N GLU A 211 -11.12 27.66 20.93
CA GLU A 211 -10.98 26.58 19.93
C GLU A 211 -10.84 25.21 20.60
N MET A 212 -10.76 25.14 21.93
CA MET A 212 -10.49 23.93 22.70
C MET A 212 -11.79 23.33 23.23
N GLU A 213 -11.79 22.00 23.29
CA GLU A 213 -12.77 21.25 24.07
C GLU A 213 -12.41 21.26 25.56
N GLU A 214 -13.37 20.98 26.44
CA GLU A 214 -13.18 21.01 27.90
C GLU A 214 -12.02 20.10 28.37
N TRP A 215 -11.76 19.02 27.66
CA TRP A 215 -10.72 18.04 28.00
C TRP A 215 -9.31 18.37 27.49
N ASP A 216 -9.14 19.34 26.56
CA ASP A 216 -7.81 19.66 26.01
C ASP A 216 -6.86 20.24 27.08
N LEU A 217 -7.34 21.05 28.00
CA LEU A 217 -6.51 21.60 29.08
C LEU A 217 -6.05 20.54 30.08
N PRO A 218 -6.93 19.68 30.66
CA PRO A 218 -6.48 18.58 31.50
C PRO A 218 -5.52 17.59 30.78
N ALA A 219 -5.71 17.32 29.48
CA ALA A 219 -4.77 16.51 28.69
C ALA A 219 -3.40 17.19 28.55
N ALA A 220 -3.35 18.51 28.38
CA ALA A 220 -2.07 19.23 28.33
C ALA A 220 -1.33 19.17 29.68
N TYR A 221 -2.05 19.25 30.80
CA TYR A 221 -1.45 19.05 32.12
C TYR A 221 -0.97 17.62 32.36
N GLU A 222 -1.71 16.63 31.85
CA GLU A 222 -1.29 15.22 31.86
C GLU A 222 0.03 15.05 31.10
N ALA A 223 0.17 15.62 29.90
CA ALA A 223 1.40 15.57 29.12
C ALA A 223 2.57 16.20 29.88
N MET A 224 2.37 17.35 30.52
CA MET A 224 3.40 18.00 31.35
C MET A 224 3.80 17.12 32.53
N ALA A 225 2.83 16.53 33.24
CA ALA A 225 3.11 15.67 34.38
C ALA A 225 3.97 14.44 33.99
N ARG A 226 3.60 13.76 32.90
CA ARG A 226 4.40 12.61 32.38
C ARG A 226 5.78 13.01 31.92
N ALA A 227 5.89 14.11 31.18
CA ALA A 227 7.17 14.58 30.67
C ALA A 227 8.14 14.94 31.82
N HIS A 228 7.65 15.59 32.88
CA HIS A 228 8.45 15.88 34.08
C HIS A 228 8.83 14.60 34.85
N LEU A 229 7.91 13.63 34.94
CA LEU A 229 8.21 12.34 35.56
C LEU A 229 9.37 11.63 34.84
N VAL A 230 9.33 11.56 33.52
CA VAL A 230 10.43 10.93 32.74
C VAL A 230 11.73 11.74 32.85
N ALA A 231 11.63 13.05 33.06
CA ALA A 231 12.78 13.90 33.33
C ALA A 231 13.36 13.78 34.75
N GLY A 232 12.71 13.01 35.64
CA GLY A 232 13.11 12.86 37.04
C GLY A 232 12.72 14.05 37.93
N ASP A 233 11.86 14.94 37.48
CA ASP A 233 11.35 16.09 38.23
C ASP A 233 9.98 15.73 38.86
N GLU A 234 10.02 14.98 39.94
CA GLU A 234 8.82 14.49 40.62
C GLU A 234 7.95 15.65 41.18
N ALA A 235 8.57 16.76 41.58
CA ALA A 235 7.86 17.92 42.13
C ALA A 235 6.96 18.57 41.09
N GLU A 236 7.50 18.87 39.91
CA GLU A 236 6.72 19.44 38.81
C GLU A 236 5.73 18.39 38.25
N ALA A 237 6.09 17.10 38.20
CA ALA A 237 5.16 16.04 37.80
C ALA A 237 3.92 16.01 38.72
N ALA A 238 4.10 16.02 40.03
CA ALA A 238 3.03 16.04 41.01
C ALA A 238 2.17 17.32 40.91
N ARG A 239 2.83 18.47 40.69
CA ARG A 239 2.14 19.76 40.49
C ARG A 239 1.21 19.73 39.27
N TYR A 240 1.72 19.31 38.11
CA TYR A 240 0.92 19.25 36.91
C TYR A 240 -0.16 18.15 36.98
N LYS A 241 0.10 17.02 37.63
CA LYS A 241 -0.92 16.00 37.93
C LYS A 241 -2.08 16.60 38.73
N SER A 242 -1.78 17.38 39.77
CA SER A 242 -2.81 18.06 40.57
C SER A 242 -3.65 19.04 39.76
N LEU A 243 -3.01 19.88 38.93
CA LEU A 243 -3.69 20.80 38.02
C LEU A 243 -4.58 20.02 37.01
N GLY A 244 -4.10 18.90 36.49
CA GLY A 244 -4.87 18.03 35.60
C GLY A 244 -6.12 17.47 36.28
N LEU A 245 -5.99 16.97 37.50
CA LEU A 245 -7.12 16.44 38.30
C LEU A 245 -8.13 17.53 38.65
N GLU A 246 -7.70 18.74 38.95
CA GLU A 246 -8.61 19.88 39.19
C GLU A 246 -9.33 20.30 37.91
N ALA A 247 -8.65 20.29 36.77
CA ALA A 247 -9.22 20.68 35.49
C ALA A 247 -10.22 19.63 34.98
N ILE A 248 -9.88 18.34 35.06
CA ILE A 248 -10.72 17.24 34.54
C ILE A 248 -12.04 17.11 35.35
N ALA A 249 -12.03 17.46 36.62
CA ALA A 249 -13.26 17.48 37.45
C ALA A 249 -14.34 18.44 36.95
N ARG A 250 -13.99 19.37 36.06
CA ARG A 250 -14.92 20.36 35.46
C ARG A 250 -15.47 19.90 34.11
N VAL A 251 -14.91 18.84 33.52
CA VAL A 251 -15.38 18.28 32.24
C VAL A 251 -16.73 17.59 32.46
N ALA A 252 -17.76 18.10 31.77
CA ALA A 252 -19.12 17.64 31.97
C ALA A 252 -19.39 16.29 31.30
N ASP A 253 -18.82 16.06 30.11
CA ASP A 253 -19.00 14.83 29.38
C ASP A 253 -18.18 13.70 29.99
N GLU A 254 -18.86 12.61 30.36
CA GLU A 254 -18.23 11.44 30.97
C GLU A 254 -17.36 10.63 29.98
N GLU A 255 -17.70 10.61 28.70
CA GLU A 255 -16.93 9.90 27.67
C GLU A 255 -15.60 10.60 27.44
N ASP A 256 -15.56 11.93 27.49
CA ASP A 256 -14.35 12.72 27.36
C ASP A 256 -13.52 12.71 28.65
N ARG A 257 -14.19 12.68 29.82
CA ARG A 257 -13.53 12.74 31.13
C ARG A 257 -12.78 11.47 31.47
N LYS A 258 -13.41 10.29 31.33
CA LYS A 258 -12.87 8.99 31.80
C LYS A 258 -11.49 8.65 31.25
N PRO A 259 -11.19 8.82 29.94
CA PRO A 259 -9.85 8.51 29.43
C PRO A 259 -8.76 9.35 30.07
N ILE A 260 -8.98 10.64 30.24
CA ILE A 260 -7.98 11.55 30.82
C ILE A 260 -7.82 11.33 32.34
N GLU A 261 -8.91 11.03 33.07
CA GLU A 261 -8.83 10.62 34.48
C GLU A 261 -7.99 9.35 34.64
N ALA A 262 -8.20 8.35 33.79
CA ALA A 262 -7.40 7.12 33.82
C ALA A 262 -5.93 7.38 33.51
N ASP A 263 -5.64 8.24 32.56
CA ASP A 263 -4.29 8.65 32.22
C ASP A 263 -3.62 9.40 33.37
N LEU A 264 -4.27 10.38 33.99
CA LEU A 264 -3.76 11.08 35.16
C LEU A 264 -3.56 10.15 36.36
N ALA A 265 -4.48 9.20 36.59
CA ALA A 265 -4.36 8.22 37.66
C ALA A 265 -3.19 7.27 37.48
N SER A 266 -2.77 6.99 36.26
CA SER A 266 -1.63 6.12 35.94
C SER A 266 -0.25 6.78 36.19
N ILE A 267 -0.21 8.07 36.44
CA ILE A 267 0.99 8.79 36.84
C ILE A 267 1.20 8.55 38.36
N PRO A 268 2.40 8.14 38.82
CA PRO A 268 2.70 7.91 40.23
C PRO A 268 2.39 9.09 41.14
#